data_63b0de770d2c39f7f2064cd24c0dd237
#
_entry.id   63b0de770d2c39f7f2064cd24c0dd237
#
_cell.length_a   1.000
_cell.length_b   1.000
_cell.length_c   1.000
_cell.angle_alpha   90.00
_cell.angle_beta   90.00
_cell.angle_gamma   90.00
#
_symmetry.space_group_name_H-M   'P 1'
#
loop_
_entity.id
_entity.type
_entity.pdbx_description
1 polymer ?
#
loop_
_entity_poly.entity_id
_entity_poly.type
_entity_poly.pdbx_seq_one_letter_code
_entity_poly.pdbx_strand_id
1 'polypeptide(L)'
;HSASSAASDVYKRQLKYKIIALDFGVKHNILRLLVDRECEVEVMPANTDFETILGKKPDGVFLSNGPGDPEPCHQPIETISRLIRETKIPLFGICLGHQLLGLALGMKTEKMKFGHHGANHPVKNLITNEVAITSQNHGFTISEKSLSKDISITHRSLFDGSIQGISFQKNRVFGFQGHPEASPGPQELRS
;
A
#
# COMPACT_ATOMS: atom_id res chain seq x y z
N HIS A 1 43.75 -19.70 27.27
CA HIS A 1 42.67 -18.91 27.84
C HIS A 1 41.63 -18.62 26.80
N SER A 2 40.49 -19.27 26.93
CA SER A 2 39.33 -19.13 26.06
C SER A 2 38.78 -17.69 26.12
N ALA A 3 38.92 -16.95 25.05
CA ALA A 3 38.10 -15.75 24.84
C ALA A 3 36.70 -16.21 24.45
N SER A 4 35.77 -15.92 25.33
CA SER A 4 34.37 -16.25 25.29
C SER A 4 33.70 -15.85 23.96
N SER A 5 33.11 -16.85 23.30
CA SER A 5 32.22 -16.69 22.15
C SER A 5 30.85 -16.16 22.58
N ALA A 6 30.81 -14.96 23.16
CA ALA A 6 29.57 -14.30 23.60
C ALA A 6 29.10 -13.19 22.63
N ALA A 7 29.47 -13.29 21.35
CA ALA A 7 29.17 -12.24 20.36
C ALA A 7 28.45 -12.77 19.10
N SER A 8 27.71 -13.87 19.17
CA SER A 8 26.99 -14.37 18.02
C SER A 8 25.53 -14.77 18.26
N ASP A 9 24.92 -14.34 19.36
CA ASP A 9 23.47 -14.30 19.46
C ASP A 9 22.92 -12.98 18.86
N VAL A 10 23.29 -12.73 17.61
CA VAL A 10 22.46 -11.88 16.76
C VAL A 10 21.17 -12.67 16.57
N TYR A 11 20.13 -12.26 17.28
CA TYR A 11 18.76 -12.69 17.11
C TYR A 11 18.48 -12.75 15.61
N LYS A 12 18.51 -13.95 15.01
CA LYS A 12 17.92 -14.19 13.69
C LYS A 12 16.42 -13.99 13.88
N ARG A 13 15.94 -12.76 13.62
CA ARG A 13 14.50 -12.52 13.50
C ARG A 13 13.99 -13.56 12.52
N GLN A 14 13.16 -14.46 13.00
CA GLN A 14 12.55 -15.49 12.16
C GLN A 14 11.49 -14.78 11.33
N LEU A 15 11.84 -14.46 10.07
CA LEU A 15 10.91 -13.85 9.14
C LEU A 15 9.78 -14.85 8.88
N LYS A 16 8.53 -14.39 9.03
CA LYS A 16 7.35 -15.26 9.03
C LYS A 16 6.60 -15.20 7.71
N TYR A 17 6.65 -14.05 7.04
CA TYR A 17 5.85 -13.79 5.85
C TYR A 17 6.72 -13.32 4.71
N LYS A 18 6.54 -13.92 3.54
CA LYS A 18 7.22 -13.50 2.31
C LYS A 18 6.36 -12.49 1.56
N ILE A 19 6.86 -11.27 1.42
CA ILE A 19 6.19 -10.17 0.74
C ILE A 19 6.94 -9.82 -0.55
N ILE A 20 6.24 -9.82 -1.67
CA ILE A 20 6.73 -9.21 -2.90
C ILE A 20 6.31 -7.75 -2.91
N ALA A 21 7.27 -6.84 -2.98
CA ALA A 21 7.03 -5.40 -3.11
C ALA A 21 7.28 -4.98 -4.56
N LEU A 22 6.23 -4.55 -5.27
CA LEU A 22 6.36 -3.97 -6.61
C LEU A 22 6.81 -2.51 -6.49
N ASP A 23 7.95 -2.19 -7.11
CA ASP A 23 8.62 -0.91 -6.98
C ASP A 23 8.15 0.10 -8.03
N PHE A 24 7.27 1.01 -7.63
CA PHE A 24 6.86 2.18 -8.40
C PHE A 24 7.63 3.46 -8.01
N GLY A 25 8.58 3.36 -7.09
CA GLY A 25 9.32 4.46 -6.47
C GLY A 25 9.26 4.33 -4.94
N VAL A 26 9.54 3.12 -4.44
CA VAL A 26 9.35 2.74 -3.04
C VAL A 26 10.25 3.56 -2.11
N LYS A 27 9.67 4.10 -1.04
CA LYS A 27 10.43 4.70 0.04
C LYS A 27 11.03 3.63 0.95
N HIS A 28 12.33 3.70 1.18
CA HIS A 28 13.05 2.73 2.02
C HIS A 28 12.43 2.52 3.40
N ASN A 29 11.81 3.55 3.98
CA ASN A 29 11.17 3.43 5.29
C ASN A 29 10.00 2.45 5.29
N ILE A 30 9.26 2.32 4.19
CA ILE A 30 8.19 1.33 4.05
C ILE A 30 8.77 -0.08 4.14
N LEU A 31 9.86 -0.35 3.42
CA LEU A 31 10.53 -1.66 3.46
C LEU A 31 11.02 -2.00 4.87
N ARG A 32 11.59 -1.01 5.59
CA ARG A 32 12.00 -1.18 6.99
C ARG A 32 10.82 -1.55 7.89
N LEU A 33 9.70 -0.85 7.75
CA LEU A 33 8.50 -1.12 8.54
C LEU A 33 7.91 -2.52 8.27
N LEU A 34 8.01 -3.05 7.04
CA LEU A 34 7.62 -4.42 6.72
C LEU A 34 8.58 -5.43 7.37
N VAL A 35 9.89 -5.20 7.28
CA VAL A 35 10.90 -6.06 7.91
C VAL A 35 10.77 -6.03 9.44
N ASP A 36 10.47 -4.88 10.03
CA ASP A 36 10.22 -4.76 11.47
C ASP A 36 8.99 -5.55 11.94
N ARG A 37 8.08 -5.87 11.02
CA ARG A 37 6.90 -6.74 11.22
C ARG A 37 7.14 -8.19 10.80
N GLU A 38 8.39 -8.64 10.84
CA GLU A 38 8.79 -10.02 10.55
C GLU A 38 8.55 -10.46 9.09
N CYS A 39 8.46 -9.50 8.15
CA CYS A 39 8.31 -9.80 6.74
C CYS A 39 9.69 -9.95 6.06
N GLU A 40 9.86 -11.03 5.29
CA GLU A 40 10.88 -11.13 4.26
C GLU A 40 10.41 -10.38 3.02
N VAL A 41 11.08 -9.30 2.64
CA VAL A 41 10.64 -8.43 1.54
C VAL A 41 11.56 -8.61 0.34
N GLU A 42 11.01 -9.10 -0.77
CA GLU A 42 11.67 -9.11 -2.07
C GLU A 42 11.10 -7.98 -2.93
N VAL A 43 11.96 -7.02 -3.29
CA VAL A 43 11.58 -5.89 -4.15
C VAL A 43 11.73 -6.30 -5.61
N MET A 44 10.67 -6.11 -6.40
CA MET A 44 10.64 -6.46 -7.81
C MET A 44 10.21 -5.24 -8.66
N PRO A 45 10.63 -5.17 -9.92
CA PRO A 45 10.21 -4.10 -10.83
C PRO A 45 8.68 -3.97 -10.92
N ALA A 46 8.19 -2.73 -11.09
CA ALA A 46 6.77 -2.41 -11.21
C ALA A 46 6.03 -3.23 -12.29
N ASN A 47 6.73 -3.55 -13.38
CA ASN A 47 6.21 -4.29 -14.52
C ASN A 47 6.45 -5.81 -14.46
N THR A 48 6.72 -6.36 -13.26
CA THR A 48 6.82 -7.81 -13.07
C THR A 48 5.48 -8.47 -13.40
N ASP A 49 5.54 -9.52 -14.20
CA ASP A 49 4.35 -10.25 -14.64
C ASP A 49 3.78 -11.15 -13.53
N PHE A 50 2.54 -11.55 -13.74
CA PHE A 50 1.78 -12.37 -12.80
C PHE A 50 2.43 -13.72 -12.50
N GLU A 51 2.93 -14.42 -13.53
CA GLU A 51 3.54 -15.75 -13.40
C GLU A 51 4.82 -15.70 -12.58
N THR A 52 5.63 -14.68 -12.81
CA THR A 52 6.87 -14.44 -12.05
C THR A 52 6.57 -14.19 -10.56
N ILE A 53 5.55 -13.37 -10.25
CA ILE A 53 5.13 -13.13 -8.86
C ILE A 53 4.66 -14.43 -8.21
N LEU A 54 3.80 -15.22 -8.86
CA LEU A 54 3.31 -16.49 -8.33
C LEU A 54 4.41 -17.51 -8.13
N GLY A 55 5.40 -17.56 -9.04
CA GLY A 55 6.56 -18.45 -8.93
C GLY A 55 7.37 -18.23 -7.65
N LYS A 56 7.30 -17.02 -7.06
CA LYS A 56 7.92 -16.69 -5.78
C LYS A 56 7.14 -17.19 -4.57
N LYS A 57 5.89 -17.62 -4.73
CA LYS A 57 4.99 -18.11 -3.67
C LYS A 57 4.89 -17.13 -2.50
N PRO A 58 4.50 -15.86 -2.73
CA PRO A 58 4.41 -14.86 -1.67
C PRO A 58 3.21 -15.10 -0.76
N ASP A 59 3.33 -14.72 0.50
CA ASP A 59 2.22 -14.63 1.45
C ASP A 59 1.41 -13.34 1.27
N GLY A 60 2.00 -12.32 0.62
CA GLY A 60 1.33 -11.06 0.29
C GLY A 60 2.07 -10.28 -0.78
N VAL A 61 1.36 -9.36 -1.45
CA VAL A 61 1.93 -8.44 -2.43
C VAL A 61 1.71 -7.00 -1.97
N PHE A 62 2.77 -6.23 -1.94
CA PHE A 62 2.76 -4.82 -1.62
C PHE A 62 2.98 -3.98 -2.88
N LEU A 63 2.11 -3.00 -3.11
CA LEU A 63 2.21 -2.03 -4.20
C LEU A 63 2.70 -0.71 -3.62
N SER A 64 3.91 -0.32 -3.99
CA SER A 64 4.56 0.83 -3.39
C SER A 64 3.92 2.16 -3.81
N ASN A 65 4.28 3.20 -3.09
CA ASN A 65 4.13 4.57 -3.56
C ASN A 65 4.96 4.79 -4.83
N GLY A 66 4.64 5.85 -5.55
CA GLY A 66 5.37 6.29 -6.74
C GLY A 66 4.82 7.60 -7.27
N PRO A 67 5.54 8.27 -8.17
CA PRO A 67 5.11 9.50 -8.80
C PRO A 67 4.22 9.24 -10.02
N GLY A 68 3.51 10.29 -10.43
CA GLY A 68 2.86 10.37 -11.74
C GLY A 68 1.41 9.96 -11.76
N ASP A 69 0.92 9.77 -12.99
CA ASP A 69 -0.43 9.36 -13.33
C ASP A 69 -0.52 7.83 -13.26
N PRO A 70 -1.49 7.25 -12.54
CA PRO A 70 -1.66 5.80 -12.47
C PRO A 70 -2.23 5.19 -13.76
N GLU A 71 -3.01 5.91 -14.57
CA GLU A 71 -3.71 5.35 -15.73
C GLU A 71 -2.78 4.74 -16.79
N PRO A 72 -1.61 5.31 -17.13
CA PRO A 72 -0.69 4.71 -18.10
C PRO A 72 -0.02 3.40 -17.64
N CYS A 73 -0.18 2.99 -16.39
CA CYS A 73 0.42 1.78 -15.84
C CYS A 73 -0.34 0.50 -16.25
N HIS A 74 -0.62 0.31 -17.54
CA HIS A 74 -1.50 -0.76 -18.04
C HIS A 74 -1.05 -2.16 -17.63
N GLN A 75 0.24 -2.50 -17.77
CA GLN A 75 0.76 -3.83 -17.43
C GLN A 75 0.68 -4.11 -15.92
N PRO A 76 1.13 -3.22 -15.02
CA PRO A 76 0.90 -3.38 -13.57
C PRO A 76 -0.59 -3.54 -13.21
N ILE A 77 -1.48 -2.72 -13.79
CA ILE A 77 -2.93 -2.81 -13.54
C ILE A 77 -3.47 -4.19 -13.92
N GLU A 78 -3.08 -4.73 -15.08
CA GLU A 78 -3.51 -6.07 -15.50
C GLU A 78 -2.95 -7.17 -14.58
N THR A 79 -1.66 -7.09 -14.19
CA THR A 79 -1.05 -8.01 -13.23
C THR A 79 -1.78 -8.00 -11.89
N ILE A 80 -2.07 -6.80 -11.35
CA ILE A 80 -2.82 -6.64 -10.10
C ILE A 80 -4.24 -7.20 -10.22
N SER A 81 -4.92 -6.92 -11.34
CA SER A 81 -6.27 -7.43 -11.61
C SER A 81 -6.30 -8.96 -11.63
N ARG A 82 -5.31 -9.61 -12.25
CA ARG A 82 -5.16 -11.07 -12.22
C ARG A 82 -4.90 -11.59 -10.82
N LEU A 83 -4.01 -10.97 -10.05
CA LEU A 83 -3.75 -11.35 -8.65
C LEU A 83 -5.04 -11.30 -7.81
N ILE A 84 -5.88 -10.29 -8.02
CA ILE A 84 -7.17 -10.15 -7.32
C ILE A 84 -8.14 -11.26 -7.72
N ARG A 85 -8.28 -11.55 -9.02
CA ARG A 85 -9.27 -12.49 -9.55
C ARG A 85 -8.87 -13.96 -9.39
N GLU A 86 -7.60 -14.28 -9.62
CA GLU A 86 -7.12 -15.64 -9.79
C GLU A 86 -6.47 -16.21 -8.53
N THR A 87 -6.22 -15.37 -7.51
CA THR A 87 -5.56 -15.81 -6.27
C THR A 87 -6.33 -15.39 -5.02
N LYS A 88 -5.86 -15.87 -3.87
CA LYS A 88 -6.29 -15.39 -2.54
C LYS A 88 -5.18 -14.63 -1.81
N ILE A 89 -4.10 -14.27 -2.50
CA ILE A 89 -2.97 -13.54 -1.93
C ILE A 89 -3.45 -12.16 -1.48
N PRO A 90 -3.18 -11.73 -0.24
CA PRO A 90 -3.46 -10.37 0.21
C PRO A 90 -2.67 -9.33 -0.58
N LEU A 91 -3.33 -8.21 -0.91
CA LEU A 91 -2.70 -7.07 -1.58
C LEU A 91 -2.87 -5.80 -0.74
N PHE A 92 -1.79 -5.07 -0.57
CA PHE A 92 -1.82 -3.75 0.05
C PHE A 92 -1.14 -2.70 -0.83
N GLY A 93 -1.77 -1.53 -1.01
CA GLY A 93 -1.24 -0.44 -1.81
C GLY A 93 -1.18 0.89 -1.07
N ILE A 94 -0.06 1.61 -1.21
CA ILE A 94 0.14 2.96 -0.66
C ILE A 94 0.25 3.98 -1.79
N CYS A 95 -0.47 5.09 -1.69
CA CYS A 95 -0.44 6.24 -2.59
C CYS A 95 -0.69 5.81 -4.05
N LEU A 96 0.31 5.77 -4.92
CA LEU A 96 0.16 5.24 -6.28
C LEU A 96 -0.35 3.78 -6.28
N GLY A 97 0.18 2.93 -5.39
CA GLY A 97 -0.29 1.55 -5.25
C GLY A 97 -1.77 1.44 -4.86
N HIS A 98 -2.30 2.36 -4.04
CA HIS A 98 -3.72 2.46 -3.75
C HIS A 98 -4.55 2.81 -5.00
N GLN A 99 -4.07 3.75 -5.82
CA GLN A 99 -4.73 4.15 -7.06
C GLN A 99 -4.73 3.01 -8.09
N LEU A 100 -3.62 2.28 -8.22
CA LEU A 100 -3.51 1.09 -9.07
C LEU A 100 -4.45 -0.04 -8.63
N LEU A 101 -4.63 -0.25 -7.33
CA LEU A 101 -5.65 -1.17 -6.80
C LEU A 101 -7.05 -0.74 -7.22
N GLY A 102 -7.37 0.54 -7.12
CA GLY A 102 -8.65 1.07 -7.57
C GLY A 102 -8.89 0.80 -9.06
N LEU A 103 -7.91 1.09 -9.91
CA LEU A 103 -7.98 0.83 -11.35
C LEU A 103 -8.13 -0.67 -11.67
N ALA A 104 -7.37 -1.53 -10.99
CA ALA A 104 -7.46 -2.98 -11.15
C ALA A 104 -8.81 -3.56 -10.70
N LEU A 105 -9.51 -2.89 -9.79
CA LEU A 105 -10.87 -3.20 -9.36
C LEU A 105 -11.95 -2.58 -10.27
N GLY A 106 -11.55 -1.93 -11.38
CA GLY A 106 -12.46 -1.31 -12.35
C GLY A 106 -12.94 0.10 -11.99
N MET A 107 -12.36 0.71 -10.95
CA MET A 107 -12.61 2.11 -10.63
C MET A 107 -11.84 3.02 -11.61
N LYS A 108 -12.13 4.31 -11.54
CA LYS A 108 -11.41 5.34 -12.32
C LYS A 108 -10.63 6.23 -11.35
N THR A 109 -9.60 6.86 -11.86
CA THR A 109 -8.89 7.93 -11.17
C THR A 109 -9.23 9.27 -11.79
N GLU A 110 -9.03 10.33 -11.04
CA GLU A 110 -9.21 11.70 -11.52
C GLU A 110 -8.08 12.60 -11.00
N LYS A 111 -7.67 13.53 -11.87
CA LYS A 111 -6.66 14.52 -11.51
C LYS A 111 -7.29 15.57 -10.59
N MET A 112 -6.69 15.80 -9.46
CA MET A 112 -7.13 16.82 -8.52
C MET A 112 -6.70 18.21 -8.99
N LYS A 113 -7.52 19.24 -8.68
CA LYS A 113 -7.20 20.63 -9.06
C LYS A 113 -5.90 21.12 -8.43
N PHE A 114 -5.66 20.79 -7.16
CA PHE A 114 -4.48 21.22 -6.39
C PHE A 114 -3.65 20.08 -5.86
N GLY A 115 -4.20 18.85 -5.79
CA GLY A 115 -3.61 17.73 -5.10
C GLY A 115 -3.59 17.89 -3.58
N HIS A 116 -3.02 16.89 -2.90
CA HIS A 116 -2.75 16.94 -1.47
C HIS A 116 -1.24 16.88 -1.25
N HIS A 117 -0.70 17.93 -0.66
CA HIS A 117 0.74 18.07 -0.40
C HIS A 117 0.95 18.62 1.00
N GLY A 118 1.60 17.85 1.87
CA GLY A 118 1.90 18.26 3.23
C GLY A 118 1.73 17.15 4.27
N ALA A 119 2.07 17.48 5.51
CA ALA A 119 2.15 16.53 6.61
C ALA A 119 1.04 16.75 7.67
N ASN A 120 0.00 17.48 7.33
CA ASN A 120 -1.06 17.92 8.25
C ASN A 120 -2.47 17.61 7.73
N HIS A 121 -2.62 16.56 6.93
CA HIS A 121 -3.89 16.18 6.32
C HIS A 121 -4.73 15.31 7.28
N PRO A 122 -5.87 15.80 7.77
CA PRO A 122 -6.77 15.01 8.60
C PRO A 122 -7.56 14.03 7.74
N VAL A 123 -7.47 12.76 8.10
CA VAL A 123 -8.18 11.66 7.45
C VAL A 123 -9.03 10.92 8.47
N LYS A 124 -10.31 10.77 8.17
CA LYS A 124 -11.25 10.05 9.02
C LYS A 124 -11.32 8.58 8.61
N ASN A 125 -11.12 7.69 9.56
CA ASN A 125 -11.46 6.27 9.45
C ASN A 125 -13.00 6.14 9.61
N LEU A 126 -13.67 5.60 8.59
CA LEU A 126 -15.13 5.47 8.59
C LEU A 126 -15.64 4.27 9.42
N ILE A 127 -14.74 3.36 9.80
CA ILE A 127 -15.07 2.18 10.61
C ILE A 127 -15.00 2.54 12.10
N THR A 128 -13.90 3.17 12.54
CA THR A 128 -13.67 3.52 13.96
C THR A 128 -14.15 4.94 14.30
N ASN A 129 -14.43 5.78 13.31
CA ASN A 129 -14.68 7.21 13.43
C ASN A 129 -13.50 8.04 13.96
N GLU A 130 -12.33 7.47 14.09
CA GLU A 130 -11.11 8.17 14.50
C GLU A 130 -10.58 9.06 13.38
N VAL A 131 -9.88 10.12 13.76
CA VAL A 131 -9.22 11.03 12.83
C VAL A 131 -7.71 10.96 13.07
N ALA A 132 -6.98 10.66 12.01
CA ALA A 132 -5.53 10.66 12.02
C ALA A 132 -4.98 11.80 11.15
N ILE A 133 -3.89 12.40 11.60
CA ILE A 133 -3.13 13.36 10.79
C ILE A 133 -2.15 12.58 9.91
N THR A 134 -2.23 12.80 8.61
CA THR A 134 -1.45 12.05 7.63
C THR A 134 -0.54 12.93 6.80
N SER A 135 0.54 12.35 6.30
CA SER A 135 1.36 12.94 5.26
C SER A 135 0.78 12.57 3.89
N GLN A 136 0.66 13.55 3.01
CA GLN A 136 0.08 13.39 1.67
C GLN A 136 1.02 14.00 0.63
N ASN A 137 1.16 13.35 -0.51
CA ASN A 137 1.88 13.89 -1.67
C ASN A 137 1.37 13.22 -2.96
N HIS A 138 0.20 13.65 -3.42
CA HIS A 138 -0.41 13.10 -4.64
C HIS A 138 -1.27 14.13 -5.37
N GLY A 139 -1.31 14.01 -6.69
CA GLY A 139 -2.13 14.86 -7.58
C GLY A 139 -3.34 14.13 -8.18
N PHE A 140 -3.51 12.83 -7.90
CA PHE A 140 -4.61 12.01 -8.39
C PHE A 140 -5.33 11.35 -7.21
N THR A 141 -6.62 11.06 -7.39
CA THR A 141 -7.45 10.35 -6.42
C THR A 141 -8.35 9.34 -7.14
N ILE A 142 -8.85 8.34 -6.42
CA ILE A 142 -9.88 7.43 -6.94
C ILE A 142 -11.20 8.20 -7.01
N SER A 143 -11.89 8.09 -8.15
CA SER A 143 -13.19 8.72 -8.38
C SER A 143 -14.32 7.94 -7.73
N GLU A 144 -15.07 8.58 -6.85
CA GLU A 144 -16.23 7.97 -6.20
C GLU A 144 -17.34 7.58 -7.18
N LYS A 145 -17.44 8.28 -8.31
CA LYS A 145 -18.44 8.03 -9.36
C LYS A 145 -18.32 6.64 -9.99
N SER A 146 -17.16 5.99 -9.83
CA SER A 146 -16.87 4.66 -10.36
C SER A 146 -16.89 3.56 -9.29
N LEU A 147 -17.36 3.85 -8.07
CA LEU A 147 -17.36 2.92 -6.96
C LEU A 147 -18.27 1.71 -7.23
N SER A 148 -17.71 0.50 -7.17
CA SER A 148 -18.46 -0.75 -7.21
C SER A 148 -19.07 -1.07 -5.84
N LYS A 149 -20.20 -1.79 -5.83
CA LYS A 149 -20.91 -2.18 -4.59
C LYS A 149 -20.07 -3.09 -3.66
N ASP A 150 -19.10 -3.79 -4.21
CA ASP A 150 -18.26 -4.74 -3.47
C ASP A 150 -17.02 -4.07 -2.84
N ILE A 151 -16.79 -2.80 -3.15
CA ILE A 151 -15.67 -2.01 -2.63
C ILE A 151 -16.17 -1.12 -1.50
N SER A 152 -15.56 -1.23 -0.34
CA SER A 152 -15.84 -0.38 0.81
C SER A 152 -14.85 0.78 0.87
N ILE A 153 -15.34 2.00 1.03
CA ILE A 153 -14.51 3.15 1.39
C ILE A 153 -14.24 3.07 2.88
N THR A 154 -12.97 3.02 3.26
CA THR A 154 -12.54 2.91 4.66
C THR A 154 -12.11 4.23 5.27
N HIS A 155 -11.61 5.16 4.45
CA HIS A 155 -11.09 6.44 4.90
C HIS A 155 -11.46 7.57 3.94
N ARG A 156 -11.67 8.76 4.51
CA ARG A 156 -11.93 10.01 3.75
C ARG A 156 -11.10 11.17 4.28
N SER A 157 -10.69 12.04 3.36
CA SER A 157 -10.13 13.34 3.69
C SER A 157 -11.20 14.22 4.34
N LEU A 158 -10.86 14.91 5.43
CA LEU A 158 -11.74 15.91 6.03
C LEU A 158 -11.65 17.27 5.35
N PHE A 159 -10.70 17.47 4.43
CA PHE A 159 -10.61 18.74 3.69
C PHE A 159 -11.60 18.80 2.52
N ASP A 160 -11.75 17.70 1.78
CA ASP A 160 -12.54 17.69 0.54
C ASP A 160 -13.41 16.43 0.35
N GLY A 161 -13.40 15.52 1.31
CA GLY A 161 -14.17 14.27 1.26
C GLY A 161 -13.61 13.21 0.30
N SER A 162 -12.48 13.47 -0.36
CA SER A 162 -11.86 12.50 -1.29
C SER A 162 -11.56 11.16 -0.63
N ILE A 163 -11.58 10.09 -1.44
CA ILE A 163 -11.29 8.73 -0.97
C ILE A 163 -9.83 8.63 -0.55
N GLN A 164 -9.62 8.23 0.70
CA GLN A 164 -8.29 8.03 1.29
C GLN A 164 -7.98 6.58 1.62
N GLY A 165 -8.96 5.71 1.55
CA GLY A 165 -8.77 4.29 1.75
C GLY A 165 -9.91 3.47 1.15
N ILE A 166 -9.56 2.32 0.58
CA ILE A 166 -10.49 1.33 0.06
C ILE A 166 -10.19 -0.05 0.62
N SER A 167 -11.22 -0.88 0.67
CA SER A 167 -11.12 -2.30 1.01
C SER A 167 -12.04 -3.13 0.12
N PHE A 168 -11.57 -4.31 -0.24
CA PHE A 168 -12.29 -5.29 -1.03
C PHE A 168 -12.08 -6.70 -0.47
N GLN A 169 -13.08 -7.58 -0.58
CA GLN A 169 -13.02 -8.97 -0.11
C GLN A 169 -12.57 -9.11 1.37
N LYS A 170 -13.28 -8.45 2.29
CA LYS A 170 -13.00 -8.52 3.74
C LYS A 170 -11.54 -8.19 4.09
N ASN A 171 -11.03 -7.09 3.56
CA ASN A 171 -9.68 -6.58 3.76
C ASN A 171 -8.54 -7.44 3.17
N ARG A 172 -8.84 -8.41 2.32
CA ARG A 172 -7.79 -9.12 1.57
C ARG A 172 -7.06 -8.18 0.59
N VAL A 173 -7.80 -7.26 -0.01
CA VAL A 173 -7.26 -6.19 -0.85
C VAL A 173 -7.60 -4.87 -0.17
N PHE A 174 -6.60 -4.07 0.16
CA PHE A 174 -6.83 -2.76 0.74
C PHE A 174 -5.76 -1.77 0.30
N GLY A 175 -6.12 -0.50 0.29
CA GLY A 175 -5.22 0.56 -0.10
C GLY A 175 -5.43 1.81 0.72
N PHE A 176 -4.36 2.56 0.91
CA PHE A 176 -4.36 3.82 1.63
C PHE A 176 -3.64 4.91 0.82
N GLN A 177 -4.28 6.07 0.66
CA GLN A 177 -3.77 7.16 -0.18
C GLN A 177 -2.63 7.92 0.49
N GLY A 178 -2.68 8.07 1.79
CA GLY A 178 -1.65 8.75 2.57
C GLY A 178 -0.37 7.94 2.74
N HIS A 179 0.62 8.56 3.34
CA HIS A 179 1.94 7.99 3.62
C HIS A 179 2.10 7.68 5.11
N PRO A 180 1.66 6.51 5.61
CA PRO A 180 1.76 6.15 7.03
C PRO A 180 3.22 6.04 7.50
N GLU A 181 4.15 5.75 6.58
CA GLU A 181 5.57 5.66 6.85
C GLU A 181 6.24 7.01 7.17
N ALA A 182 5.64 8.10 6.75
CA ALA A 182 6.20 9.44 6.97
C ALA A 182 5.89 10.01 8.36
N SER A 183 4.86 9.50 9.03
CA SER A 183 4.42 9.80 10.41
C SER A 183 4.73 11.19 10.95
N PRO A 184 4.02 12.23 10.51
CA PRO A 184 4.12 13.55 11.11
C PRO A 184 3.24 13.72 12.36
N GLY A 185 2.36 12.77 12.64
CA GLY A 185 1.38 12.80 13.74
C GLY A 185 1.53 11.65 14.73
N PRO A 186 0.54 11.46 15.62
CA PRO A 186 0.48 10.30 16.49
C PRO A 186 0.67 9.00 15.70
N GLN A 187 1.40 8.04 16.28
CA GLN A 187 1.86 6.84 15.57
C GLN A 187 0.76 5.79 15.30
N GLU A 188 -0.50 6.18 15.38
CA GLU A 188 -1.69 5.32 15.31
C GLU A 188 -1.89 4.60 13.96
N LEU A 189 -1.30 5.12 12.89
CA LEU A 189 -1.35 4.48 11.57
C LEU A 189 -0.22 3.47 11.31
N ARG A 190 0.63 3.21 12.30
CA ARG A 190 1.75 2.25 12.20
C ARG A 190 1.42 0.85 12.71
N SER A 191 0.28 0.69 13.36
CA SER A 191 -0.17 -0.59 13.95
C SER A 191 -0.82 -1.53 12.93
#